data_927f165444ce3bd4b35e502b3da3917c
#
_entry.id   927f165444ce3bd4b35e502b3da3917c
#
_cell.length_a   1.000
_cell.length_b   1.000
_cell.length_c   1.000
_cell.angle_alpha   90.00
_cell.angle_beta   90.00
_cell.angle_gamma   90.00
#
_symmetry.space_group_name_H-M   'P 1'
#
loop_
_entity.id
_entity.type
_entity.pdbx_description
1 polymer ?
#
loop_
_entity_poly.entity_id
_entity_poly.type
_entity_poly.pdbx_seq_one_letter_code
_entity_poly.pdbx_strand_id
1 'polypeptide(L)'
;MNDKCAAGTGRFLEVISRTLGASVEQLDSITDGIEPHAITSMCTVFAESEVISLRSAGVPPEAILAGVINAMARRSANFISRLSAQGPLLFTGGVSHCAAFARRLEGHVGMAVQTHPDAQFAGAIGAALIGLRQRSRR
;
A
#
# COMPACT_ATOMS: atom_id res chain seq x y z
N MET A 1 18.05 -1.89 0.66
CA MET A 1 16.64 -2.24 0.77
C MET A 1 16.21 -2.08 2.23
N ASN A 2 15.21 -1.29 2.52
CA ASN A 2 14.69 -1.16 3.88
C ASN A 2 13.36 -1.95 3.97
N ASP A 3 13.49 -3.24 4.20
CA ASP A 3 12.41 -4.23 4.22
C ASP A 3 11.60 -4.20 5.52
N LYS A 4 12.21 -3.74 6.62
CA LYS A 4 11.60 -3.82 7.96
C LYS A 4 10.37 -2.95 8.16
N CYS A 5 10.19 -1.91 7.36
CA CYS A 5 9.11 -0.94 7.53
C CYS A 5 8.02 -1.00 6.46
N ALA A 6 8.32 -1.59 5.30
CA ALA A 6 7.36 -1.86 4.23
C ALA A 6 6.78 -3.28 4.34
N ALA A 7 7.48 -4.19 5.02
CA ALA A 7 6.98 -5.53 5.31
C ALA A 7 5.68 -5.44 6.10
N GLY A 8 4.63 -6.07 5.57
CA GLY A 8 3.32 -6.08 6.20
C GLY A 8 2.37 -4.95 5.80
N THR A 9 2.71 -4.10 4.82
CA THR A 9 1.81 -3.04 4.33
C THR A 9 0.41 -3.58 4.00
N GLY A 10 0.31 -4.67 3.23
CA GLY A 10 -0.98 -5.29 2.90
C GLY A 10 -1.69 -5.84 4.13
N ARG A 11 -0.96 -6.51 5.02
CA ARG A 11 -1.53 -7.05 6.25
C ARG A 11 -2.05 -5.95 7.19
N PHE A 12 -1.33 -4.84 7.26
CA PHE A 12 -1.77 -3.69 8.04
C PHE A 12 -3.08 -3.09 7.48
N LEU A 13 -3.16 -2.88 6.15
CA LEU A 13 -4.40 -2.44 5.52
C LEU A 13 -5.56 -3.40 5.82
N GLU A 14 -5.32 -4.70 5.75
CA GLU A 14 -6.34 -5.72 6.06
C GLU A 14 -6.84 -5.60 7.50
N VAL A 15 -5.93 -5.47 8.47
CA VAL A 15 -6.29 -5.35 9.90
C VAL A 15 -7.09 -4.07 10.13
N ILE A 16 -6.61 -2.93 9.65
CA ILE A 16 -7.29 -1.63 9.85
C ILE A 16 -8.65 -1.61 9.15
N SER A 17 -8.75 -2.14 7.94
CA SER A 17 -10.04 -2.21 7.23
C SER A 17 -11.06 -2.99 8.04
N ARG A 18 -10.69 -4.18 8.54
CA ARG A 18 -11.57 -4.98 9.40
C ARG A 18 -11.96 -4.26 10.70
N THR A 19 -11.02 -3.58 11.35
CA THR A 19 -11.29 -2.78 12.57
C THR A 19 -12.33 -1.69 12.31
N LEU A 20 -12.36 -1.15 11.09
CA LEU A 20 -13.32 -0.12 10.67
C LEU A 20 -14.56 -0.69 9.96
N GLY A 21 -14.73 -2.01 9.95
CA GLY A 21 -15.90 -2.67 9.38
C GLY A 21 -15.91 -2.77 7.86
N ALA A 22 -14.73 -2.69 7.21
CA ALA A 22 -14.56 -2.78 5.77
C ALA A 22 -13.67 -3.98 5.38
N SER A 23 -13.74 -4.40 4.12
CA SER A 23 -12.77 -5.32 3.53
C SER A 23 -11.76 -4.57 2.65
N VAL A 24 -10.63 -5.21 2.35
CA VAL A 24 -9.60 -4.60 1.48
C VAL A 24 -10.12 -4.35 0.06
N GLU A 25 -11.00 -5.23 -0.42
CA GLU A 25 -11.63 -5.13 -1.74
C GLU A 25 -12.56 -3.93 -1.86
N GLN A 26 -13.09 -3.45 -0.74
CA GLN A 26 -13.99 -2.29 -0.69
C GLN A 26 -13.24 -0.96 -0.58
N LEU A 27 -11.93 -0.97 -0.33
CA LEU A 27 -11.15 0.26 -0.08
C LEU A 27 -11.26 1.28 -1.20
N ASP A 28 -11.21 0.82 -2.46
CA ASP A 28 -11.30 1.71 -3.62
C ASP A 28 -12.63 2.46 -3.66
N SER A 29 -13.74 1.76 -3.46
CA SER A 29 -15.08 2.36 -3.49
C SER A 29 -15.36 3.22 -2.27
N ILE A 30 -14.93 2.80 -1.08
CA ILE A 30 -15.17 3.51 0.18
C ILE A 30 -14.37 4.82 0.25
N THR A 31 -13.17 4.85 -0.31
CA THR A 31 -12.29 6.02 -0.21
C THR A 31 -12.24 6.90 -1.44
N ASP A 32 -13.06 6.59 -2.46
CA ASP A 32 -13.14 7.39 -3.68
C ASP A 32 -13.75 8.77 -3.41
N GLY A 33 -13.05 9.83 -3.83
CA GLY A 33 -13.47 11.21 -3.59
C GLY A 33 -13.44 11.66 -2.12
N ILE A 34 -13.03 10.78 -1.19
CA ILE A 34 -12.99 11.11 0.25
C ILE A 34 -11.69 11.84 0.59
N GLU A 35 -11.85 12.99 1.28
CA GLU A 35 -10.70 13.72 1.83
C GLU A 35 -10.06 12.90 2.96
N PRO A 36 -8.75 12.62 2.88
CA PRO A 36 -8.05 11.83 3.89
C PRO A 36 -7.96 12.55 5.23
N HIS A 37 -8.41 11.93 6.30
CA HIS A 37 -8.07 12.41 7.64
C HIS A 37 -6.56 12.23 7.88
N ALA A 38 -5.90 13.25 8.46
CA ALA A 38 -4.47 13.18 8.71
C ALA A 38 -4.14 12.07 9.71
N ILE A 39 -3.32 11.10 9.31
CA ILE A 39 -2.74 10.09 10.21
C ILE A 39 -1.29 10.50 10.48
N THR A 40 -0.98 10.70 11.76
CA THR A 40 0.31 11.23 12.21
C THR A 40 1.31 10.14 12.53
N SER A 41 0.84 8.95 12.92
CA SER A 41 1.70 7.83 13.31
C SER A 41 2.47 7.26 12.11
N MET A 42 3.79 7.31 12.22
CA MET A 42 4.69 6.74 11.21
C MET A 42 4.84 5.23 11.33
N CYS A 43 4.50 4.64 12.45
CA CYS A 43 4.63 3.21 12.73
C CYS A 43 3.25 2.55 12.71
N THR A 44 3.16 1.38 12.05
CA THR A 44 1.91 0.62 11.93
C THR A 44 1.29 0.26 13.29
N VAL A 45 2.12 -0.04 14.29
CA VAL A 45 1.64 -0.37 15.64
C VAL A 45 0.98 0.83 16.33
N PHE A 46 1.55 2.02 16.19
CA PHE A 46 0.97 3.24 16.75
C PHE A 46 -0.20 3.76 15.91
N ALA A 47 -0.19 3.51 14.61
CA ALA A 47 -1.29 3.89 13.73
C ALA A 47 -2.60 3.16 14.08
N GLU A 48 -2.54 1.90 14.54
CA GLU A 48 -3.73 1.18 15.00
C GLU A 48 -4.39 1.88 16.20
N SER A 49 -3.60 2.29 17.19
CA SER A 49 -4.10 3.04 18.34
C SER A 49 -4.67 4.40 17.96
N GLU A 50 -4.04 5.09 17.01
CA GLU A 50 -4.53 6.37 16.48
C GLU A 50 -5.86 6.17 15.75
N VAL A 51 -6.00 5.13 14.92
CA VAL A 51 -7.25 4.79 14.22
C VAL A 51 -8.39 4.54 15.20
N ILE A 52 -8.15 3.77 16.27
CA ILE A 52 -9.15 3.52 17.33
C ILE A 52 -9.55 4.83 18.01
N SER A 53 -8.59 5.69 18.32
CA SER A 53 -8.85 6.99 18.94
C SER A 53 -9.69 7.90 18.04
N LEU A 54 -9.36 7.97 16.76
CA LEU A 54 -10.11 8.75 15.77
C LEU A 54 -11.53 8.23 15.59
N ARG A 55 -11.70 6.90 15.57
CA ARG A 55 -13.02 6.27 15.50
C ARG A 55 -13.86 6.64 16.73
N SER A 56 -13.26 6.61 17.92
CA SER A 56 -13.91 6.99 19.18
C SER A 56 -14.25 8.48 19.23
N ALA A 57 -13.47 9.31 18.57
CA ALA A 57 -13.72 10.75 18.44
C ALA A 57 -14.79 11.09 17.38
N GLY A 58 -15.39 10.09 16.72
CA GLY A 58 -16.46 10.28 15.75
C GLY A 58 -15.98 10.61 14.33
N VAL A 59 -14.69 10.45 14.02
CA VAL A 59 -14.19 10.64 12.65
C VAL A 59 -14.78 9.54 11.75
N PRO A 60 -15.33 9.90 10.57
CA PRO A 60 -15.90 8.93 9.64
C PRO A 60 -14.89 7.84 9.25
N PRO A 61 -15.29 6.54 9.25
CA PRO A 61 -14.40 5.43 8.90
C PRO A 61 -13.74 5.58 7.54
N GLU A 62 -14.48 6.05 6.55
CA GLU A 62 -14.01 6.30 5.19
C GLU A 62 -12.89 7.35 5.13
N ALA A 63 -12.99 8.40 5.95
CA ALA A 63 -11.94 9.42 6.04
C ALA A 63 -10.68 8.88 6.75
N ILE A 64 -10.86 8.02 7.76
CA ILE A 64 -9.76 7.34 8.44
C ILE A 64 -9.06 6.38 7.46
N LEU A 65 -9.82 5.54 6.71
CA LEU A 65 -9.29 4.62 5.72
C LEU A 65 -8.51 5.35 4.62
N ALA A 66 -9.08 6.43 4.08
CA ALA A 66 -8.40 7.28 3.11
C ALA A 66 -7.09 7.87 3.67
N GLY A 67 -7.11 8.27 4.95
CA GLY A 67 -5.95 8.77 5.68
C GLY A 67 -4.85 7.74 5.83
N VAL A 68 -5.21 6.51 6.22
CA VAL A 68 -4.27 5.38 6.35
C VAL A 68 -3.61 5.06 5.02
N ILE A 69 -4.41 4.90 3.94
CA ILE A 69 -3.89 4.65 2.59
C ILE A 69 -2.92 5.77 2.17
N ASN A 70 -3.30 7.03 2.40
CA ASN A 70 -2.47 8.19 2.06
C ASN A 70 -1.14 8.20 2.85
N ALA A 71 -1.19 7.96 4.16
CA ALA A 71 0.01 7.92 5.00
C ALA A 71 0.98 6.81 4.56
N MET A 72 0.45 5.63 4.21
CA MET A 72 1.25 4.50 3.75
C MET A 72 1.84 4.75 2.36
N ALA A 73 1.07 5.33 1.43
CA ALA A 73 1.55 5.71 0.09
C ALA A 73 2.66 6.75 0.20
N ARG A 74 2.48 7.79 1.02
CA ARG A 74 3.51 8.82 1.29
C ARG A 74 4.79 8.20 1.86
N ARG A 75 4.66 7.25 2.77
CA ARG A 75 5.81 6.54 3.34
C ARG A 75 6.56 5.74 2.28
N SER A 76 5.84 5.01 1.42
CA SER A 76 6.43 4.27 0.29
C SER A 76 7.14 5.23 -0.66
N ALA A 77 6.54 6.36 -0.98
CA ALA A 77 7.14 7.40 -1.80
C ALA A 77 8.45 7.94 -1.21
N ASN A 78 8.52 8.15 0.11
CA ASN A 78 9.74 8.59 0.80
C ASN A 78 10.88 7.56 0.70
N PHE A 79 10.58 6.27 0.59
CA PHE A 79 11.62 5.26 0.34
C PHE A 79 12.07 5.27 -1.13
N ILE A 80 11.13 5.42 -2.05
CA ILE A 80 11.40 5.45 -3.50
C ILE A 80 12.25 6.68 -3.85
N SER A 81 11.96 7.84 -3.27
CA SER A 81 12.71 9.08 -3.52
C SER A 81 14.20 8.98 -3.20
N ARG A 82 14.58 8.12 -2.24
CA ARG A 82 15.98 7.87 -1.88
C ARG A 82 16.74 7.03 -2.91
N LEU A 83 16.03 6.39 -3.83
CA LEU A 83 16.62 5.51 -4.84
C LEU A 83 16.93 6.23 -6.15
N SER A 84 16.62 7.54 -6.27
CA SER A 84 16.74 8.31 -7.51
C SER A 84 16.08 7.59 -8.70
N ALA A 85 14.95 6.92 -8.46
CA ALA A 85 14.24 6.17 -9.48
C ALA A 85 13.76 7.10 -10.60
N GLN A 86 13.84 6.62 -11.84
CA GLN A 86 13.36 7.32 -13.04
C GLN A 86 12.44 6.40 -13.84
N GLY A 87 11.48 7.00 -14.54
CA GLY A 87 10.52 6.27 -15.36
C GLY A 87 9.34 5.75 -14.55
N PRO A 88 8.45 4.96 -15.17
CA PRO A 88 7.28 4.43 -14.49
C PRO A 88 7.70 3.43 -13.41
N LEU A 89 6.97 3.46 -12.27
CA LEU A 89 7.11 2.47 -11.21
C LEU A 89 6.25 1.26 -11.52
N LEU A 90 6.85 0.08 -11.51
CA LEU A 90 6.08 -1.17 -11.54
C LEU A 90 5.69 -1.55 -10.10
N PHE A 91 4.39 -1.47 -9.81
CA PHE A 91 3.85 -1.78 -8.50
C PHE A 91 3.34 -3.22 -8.46
N THR A 92 3.92 -4.04 -7.58
CA THR A 92 3.64 -5.47 -7.46
C THR A 92 3.32 -5.88 -6.03
N GLY A 93 2.81 -7.11 -5.86
CA GLY A 93 2.36 -7.64 -4.58
C GLY A 93 0.86 -7.44 -4.36
N GLY A 94 0.30 -7.96 -3.27
CA GLY A 94 -1.15 -7.94 -3.03
C GLY A 94 -1.77 -6.54 -2.98
N VAL A 95 -1.04 -5.53 -2.50
CA VAL A 95 -1.53 -4.14 -2.43
C VAL A 95 -1.69 -3.49 -3.81
N SER A 96 -1.09 -4.06 -4.87
CA SER A 96 -1.25 -3.55 -6.24
C SER A 96 -2.69 -3.62 -6.77
N HIS A 97 -3.54 -4.41 -6.14
CA HIS A 97 -4.98 -4.45 -6.43
C HIS A 97 -5.77 -3.29 -5.81
N CYS A 98 -5.18 -2.51 -4.90
CA CYS A 98 -5.80 -1.32 -4.33
C CYS A 98 -5.48 -0.10 -5.21
N ALA A 99 -6.41 0.28 -6.09
CA ALA A 99 -6.22 1.41 -6.99
C ALA A 99 -6.11 2.73 -6.24
N ALA A 100 -6.81 2.88 -5.10
CA ALA A 100 -6.69 4.06 -4.24
C ALA A 100 -5.26 4.23 -3.72
N PHE A 101 -4.58 3.12 -3.36
CA PHE A 101 -3.17 3.17 -2.96
C PHE A 101 -2.26 3.58 -4.13
N ALA A 102 -2.46 2.96 -5.30
CA ALA A 102 -1.65 3.26 -6.48
C ALA A 102 -1.77 4.74 -6.89
N ARG A 103 -3.00 5.28 -6.95
CA ARG A 103 -3.25 6.71 -7.25
C ARG A 103 -2.54 7.65 -6.26
N ARG A 104 -2.62 7.37 -4.96
CA ARG A 104 -1.95 8.20 -3.94
C ARG A 104 -0.44 8.06 -4.00
N LEU A 105 0.08 6.87 -4.27
CA LEU A 105 1.51 6.67 -4.48
C LEU A 105 2.01 7.48 -5.68
N GLU A 106 1.30 7.41 -6.81
CA GLU A 106 1.59 8.19 -8.00
C GLU A 106 1.66 9.70 -7.71
N GLY A 107 0.67 10.22 -6.98
CA GLY A 107 0.64 11.61 -6.55
C GLY A 107 1.83 12.01 -5.67
N HIS A 108 2.30 11.11 -4.80
CA HIS A 108 3.43 11.40 -3.92
C HIS A 108 4.80 11.26 -4.59
N VAL A 109 4.96 10.34 -5.56
CA VAL A 109 6.24 10.12 -6.25
C VAL A 109 6.41 11.02 -7.47
N GLY A 110 5.31 11.56 -8.02
CA GLY A 110 5.33 12.41 -9.21
C GLY A 110 5.68 11.66 -10.50
N MET A 111 5.50 10.33 -10.54
CA MET A 111 5.74 9.50 -11.71
C MET A 111 4.68 8.42 -11.82
N ALA A 112 4.40 7.95 -13.05
CA ALA A 112 3.37 6.95 -13.32
C ALA A 112 3.59 5.65 -12.54
N VAL A 113 2.54 5.15 -11.90
CA VAL A 113 2.53 3.86 -11.19
C VAL A 113 1.74 2.86 -12.02
N GLN A 114 2.43 1.86 -12.53
CA GLN A 114 1.86 0.79 -13.36
C GLN A 114 1.69 -0.49 -12.55
N THR A 115 0.61 -1.19 -12.79
CA THR A 115 0.34 -2.51 -12.21
C THR A 115 -0.11 -3.49 -13.29
N HIS A 116 -0.20 -4.77 -12.95
CA HIS A 116 -0.64 -5.84 -13.83
C HIS A 116 -1.66 -6.72 -13.08
N PRO A 117 -2.64 -7.34 -13.75
CA PRO A 117 -3.58 -8.25 -13.08
C PRO A 117 -2.90 -9.36 -12.25
N ASP A 118 -1.76 -9.86 -12.72
CA ASP A 118 -0.97 -10.89 -12.04
C ASP A 118 0.12 -10.32 -11.11
N ALA A 119 0.11 -9.02 -10.84
CA ALA A 119 1.16 -8.36 -10.06
C ALA A 119 1.35 -8.95 -8.66
N GLN A 120 0.30 -9.51 -8.06
CA GLN A 120 0.40 -10.21 -6.78
C GLN A 120 1.29 -11.46 -6.84
N PHE A 121 1.42 -12.08 -8.00
CA PHE A 121 2.21 -13.30 -8.23
C PHE A 121 3.62 -13.00 -8.75
N ALA A 122 4.01 -11.73 -8.92
CA ALA A 122 5.29 -11.36 -9.53
C ALA A 122 6.50 -12.05 -8.87
N GLY A 123 6.50 -12.18 -7.54
CA GLY A 123 7.55 -12.90 -6.82
C GLY A 123 7.60 -14.39 -7.15
N ALA A 124 6.45 -15.06 -7.20
CA ALA A 124 6.35 -16.48 -7.53
C ALA A 124 6.75 -16.74 -9.00
N ILE A 125 6.28 -15.91 -9.92
CA ILE A 125 6.63 -15.98 -11.34
C ILE A 125 8.15 -15.79 -11.52
N GLY A 126 8.72 -14.79 -10.86
CA GLY A 126 10.16 -14.52 -10.90
C GLY A 126 10.98 -15.70 -10.37
N ALA A 127 10.57 -16.28 -9.23
CA ALA A 127 11.23 -17.45 -8.66
C ALA A 127 11.18 -18.66 -9.60
N ALA A 128 10.02 -18.93 -10.21
CA ALA A 128 9.86 -20.00 -11.19
C ALA A 128 10.77 -19.82 -12.42
N LEU A 129 10.82 -18.61 -12.97
CA LEU A 129 11.69 -18.27 -14.11
C LEU A 129 13.18 -18.45 -13.78
N ILE A 130 13.61 -18.03 -12.59
CA ILE A 130 15.00 -18.23 -12.14
C ILE A 130 15.31 -19.71 -12.02
N GLY A 131 14.42 -20.51 -11.42
CA GLY A 131 14.59 -21.95 -11.27
C GLY A 131 14.69 -22.67 -12.62
N LEU A 132 13.83 -22.33 -13.59
CA LEU A 132 13.89 -22.87 -14.96
C LEU A 132 15.22 -22.53 -15.66
N ARG A 133 15.68 -21.30 -15.57
CA ARG A 133 16.97 -20.88 -16.17
C ARG A 133 18.17 -21.62 -15.56
N GLN A 134 18.15 -21.87 -14.27
CA GLN A 134 19.22 -22.63 -13.60
C GLN A 134 19.23 -24.10 -14.03
N ARG A 135 18.04 -24.71 -14.25
CA ARG A 135 17.91 -26.08 -14.74
C ARG A 135 18.40 -26.25 -16.17
N SER A 136 18.17 -25.26 -17.03
CA SER A 136 18.61 -25.29 -18.44
C SER A 136 20.14 -25.08 -18.62
N ARG A 137 20.85 -24.72 -17.55
CA ARG A 137 22.30 -24.52 -17.56
C ARG A 137 23.10 -25.71 -17.00
N ARG A 138 22.40 -26.74 -16.56
CA ARG A 138 22.99 -28.05 -16.15
C ARG A 138 22.81 -29.09 -17.26
#